data_c5199c3841b007e092cb1cd7860e6d39
#
_entry.id   c5199c3841b007e092cb1cd7860e6d39
#
_cell.length_a   1.000
_cell.length_b   1.000
_cell.length_c   1.000
_cell.angle_alpha   90.00
_cell.angle_beta   90.00
_cell.angle_gamma   90.00
#
_symmetry.space_group_name_H-M   'P 1'
#
loop_
_entity.id
_entity.type
_entity.pdbx_description
1 polymer ?
#
loop_
_entity_poly.entity_id
_entity_poly.type
_entity_poly.pdbx_seq_one_letter_code
_entity_poly.pdbx_strand_id
1 'polypeptide(L)'
;MTAADPRGRAVVIVASTRAAAGEYEDRTGPVIAAWLAERGFAVDGPHVRADGPGVAAALAEAVAGDARVILTTGGTGVTPTDRTPEATRPLLDLELPGIMEEARRIGTAHTPTAVLTRGHAGAAGGAFVMNLPGSPGGVRDGLGLLDGILDHVLAQIRGSVHPATDPAADTGPATGAAS
;
A
#
# COMPACT_ATOMS: atom_id res chain seq x y z
N MET A 1 -22.14 22.45 -6.56
CA MET A 1 -20.93 21.84 -5.99
C MET A 1 -20.37 20.89 -7.03
N THR A 2 -19.35 21.31 -7.74
CA THR A 2 -18.59 20.43 -8.62
C THR A 2 -17.89 19.41 -7.72
N ALA A 3 -18.24 18.11 -7.87
CA ALA A 3 -17.47 17.04 -7.24
C ALA A 3 -16.01 17.23 -7.69
N ALA A 4 -15.08 17.34 -6.73
CA ALA A 4 -13.67 17.36 -7.05
C ALA A 4 -13.36 16.12 -7.89
N ASP A 5 -12.65 16.29 -9.00
CA ASP A 5 -12.24 15.19 -9.86
C ASP A 5 -11.49 14.18 -9.01
N PRO A 6 -11.93 12.93 -8.94
CA PRO A 6 -11.34 11.97 -8.01
C PRO A 6 -9.85 11.78 -8.34
N ARG A 7 -9.01 11.63 -7.31
CA ARG A 7 -7.55 11.40 -7.45
C ARG A 7 -7.21 10.13 -8.26
N GLY A 8 -8.20 9.50 -8.83
CA GLY A 8 -8.19 8.25 -9.54
C GLY A 8 -8.88 7.14 -8.74
N ARG A 9 -8.94 5.96 -9.33
CA ARG A 9 -9.56 4.79 -8.72
C ARG A 9 -8.63 4.10 -7.74
N ALA A 10 -9.16 3.66 -6.59
CA ALA A 10 -8.46 2.79 -5.66
C ALA A 10 -9.25 1.50 -5.45
N VAL A 11 -8.57 0.37 -5.40
CA VAL A 11 -9.17 -0.96 -5.21
C VAL A 11 -8.79 -1.51 -3.85
N VAL A 12 -9.76 -2.04 -3.11
CA VAL A 12 -9.55 -2.70 -1.80
C VAL A 12 -9.95 -4.16 -1.91
N ILE A 13 -9.02 -5.07 -1.60
CA ILE A 13 -9.24 -6.52 -1.62
C ILE A 13 -8.99 -7.09 -0.21
N VAL A 14 -9.95 -7.86 0.28
CA VAL A 14 -9.87 -8.53 1.58
C VAL A 14 -9.67 -10.03 1.36
N ALA A 15 -8.50 -10.52 1.75
CA ALA A 15 -8.17 -11.94 1.72
C ALA A 15 -8.64 -12.59 3.03
N SER A 16 -9.78 -13.23 3.00
CA SER A 16 -10.34 -13.94 4.14
C SER A 16 -11.29 -15.04 3.71
N THR A 17 -10.86 -16.27 3.81
CA THR A 17 -11.70 -17.44 3.49
C THR A 17 -12.96 -17.48 4.36
N ARG A 18 -12.83 -17.18 5.67
CA ARG A 18 -13.96 -17.17 6.61
C ARG A 18 -14.95 -16.04 6.34
N ALA A 19 -14.45 -14.84 6.00
CA ALA A 19 -15.34 -13.74 5.66
C ALA A 19 -16.02 -13.98 4.31
N ALA A 20 -15.32 -14.55 3.34
CA ALA A 20 -15.90 -14.95 2.05
C ALA A 20 -16.99 -16.02 2.19
N ALA A 21 -16.90 -16.89 3.19
CA ALA A 21 -17.91 -17.89 3.54
C ALA A 21 -19.07 -17.31 4.39
N GLY A 22 -19.02 -16.03 4.78
CA GLY A 22 -20.02 -15.41 5.66
C GLY A 22 -19.90 -15.79 7.14
N GLU A 23 -18.81 -16.44 7.55
CA GLU A 23 -18.59 -16.89 8.93
C GLU A 23 -17.98 -15.81 9.82
N TYR A 24 -17.46 -14.74 9.23
CA TYR A 24 -16.78 -13.67 9.93
C TYR A 24 -17.04 -12.32 9.24
N GLU A 25 -17.24 -11.27 10.03
CA GLU A 25 -17.40 -9.92 9.51
C GLU A 25 -16.04 -9.28 9.19
N ASP A 26 -15.89 -8.72 8.00
CA ASP A 26 -14.71 -7.95 7.63
C ASP A 26 -14.67 -6.63 8.40
N ARG A 27 -13.62 -6.44 9.20
CA ARG A 27 -13.38 -5.23 10.00
C ARG A 27 -12.26 -4.35 9.46
N THR A 28 -11.57 -4.79 8.43
CA THR A 28 -10.38 -4.11 7.90
C THR A 28 -10.64 -3.43 6.57
N GLY A 29 -11.35 -4.08 5.68
CA GLY A 29 -11.71 -3.52 4.37
C GLY A 29 -12.44 -2.18 4.45
N PRO A 30 -13.50 -2.03 5.28
CA PRO A 30 -14.18 -0.75 5.46
C PRO A 30 -13.28 0.37 5.97
N VAL A 31 -12.31 0.08 6.85
CA VAL A 31 -11.35 1.06 7.36
C VAL A 31 -10.43 1.55 6.25
N ILE A 32 -9.92 0.63 5.42
CA ILE A 32 -9.07 0.98 4.27
C ILE A 32 -9.86 1.79 3.25
N ALA A 33 -11.10 1.38 2.95
CA ALA A 33 -11.96 2.08 2.00
C ALA A 33 -12.27 3.51 2.45
N ALA A 34 -12.62 3.72 3.72
CA ALA A 34 -12.85 5.03 4.29
C ALA A 34 -11.60 5.91 4.20
N TRP A 35 -10.43 5.37 4.58
CA TRP A 35 -9.15 6.08 4.53
C TRP A 35 -8.80 6.54 3.10
N LEU A 36 -9.04 5.72 2.08
CA LEU A 36 -8.84 6.09 0.68
C LEU A 36 -9.84 7.15 0.20
N ALA A 37 -11.12 7.01 0.58
CA ALA A 37 -12.17 7.96 0.22
C ALA A 37 -11.92 9.36 0.82
N GLU A 38 -11.47 9.43 2.08
CA GLU A 38 -11.06 10.69 2.74
C GLU A 38 -9.92 11.40 2.01
N ARG A 39 -9.09 10.65 1.28
CA ARG A 39 -7.99 11.16 0.45
C ARG A 39 -8.40 11.45 -1.00
N GLY A 40 -9.68 11.38 -1.31
CA GLY A 40 -10.25 11.77 -2.59
C GLY A 40 -10.17 10.72 -3.69
N PHE A 41 -9.89 9.44 -3.35
CA PHE A 41 -9.95 8.35 -4.34
C PHE A 41 -11.41 7.89 -4.56
N ALA A 42 -11.71 7.50 -5.81
CA ALA A 42 -12.89 6.72 -6.12
C ALA A 42 -12.64 5.26 -5.71
N VAL A 43 -13.24 4.83 -4.60
CA VAL A 43 -12.96 3.52 -4.01
C VAL A 43 -13.86 2.45 -4.60
N ASP A 44 -13.25 1.39 -5.09
CA ASP A 44 -13.87 0.16 -5.54
C ASP A 44 -13.57 -0.98 -4.54
N GLY A 45 -14.60 -1.48 -3.91
CA GLY A 45 -14.51 -2.45 -2.84
C GLY A 45 -15.02 -1.93 -1.48
N PRO A 46 -14.78 -2.66 -0.38
CA PRO A 46 -13.89 -3.83 -0.26
C PRO A 46 -14.45 -5.09 -0.93
N HIS A 47 -13.62 -5.75 -1.73
CA HIS A 47 -13.92 -7.03 -2.35
C HIS A 47 -13.41 -8.17 -1.47
N VAL A 48 -14.30 -8.82 -0.75
CA VAL A 48 -13.95 -9.98 0.08
C VAL A 48 -13.79 -11.21 -0.81
N ARG A 49 -12.63 -11.85 -0.74
CA ARG A 49 -12.28 -13.04 -1.51
C ARG A 49 -11.68 -14.11 -0.60
N ALA A 50 -11.96 -15.37 -0.92
CA ALA A 50 -11.23 -16.47 -0.31
C ALA A 50 -9.73 -16.37 -0.68
N ASP A 51 -8.85 -16.64 0.28
CA ASP A 51 -7.41 -16.59 0.06
C ASP A 51 -6.97 -17.55 -1.05
N GLY A 52 -5.87 -17.22 -1.74
CA GLY A 52 -5.36 -17.98 -2.87
C GLY A 52 -5.94 -17.52 -4.23
N PRO A 53 -6.57 -18.41 -5.03
CA PRO A 53 -6.98 -18.09 -6.41
C PRO A 53 -7.94 -16.90 -6.52
N GLY A 54 -8.85 -16.72 -5.56
CA GLY A 54 -9.79 -15.60 -5.55
C GLY A 54 -9.12 -14.25 -5.39
N VAL A 55 -8.13 -14.17 -4.51
CA VAL A 55 -7.31 -12.96 -4.32
C VAL A 55 -6.42 -12.71 -5.52
N ALA A 56 -5.79 -13.77 -6.08
CA ALA A 56 -4.93 -13.65 -7.25
C ALA A 56 -5.68 -13.11 -8.47
N ALA A 57 -6.90 -13.58 -8.73
CA ALA A 57 -7.73 -13.10 -9.81
C ALA A 57 -8.12 -11.62 -9.62
N ALA A 58 -8.56 -11.24 -8.41
CA ALA A 58 -8.93 -9.86 -8.09
C ALA A 58 -7.73 -8.90 -8.20
N LEU A 59 -6.54 -9.31 -7.76
CA LEU A 59 -5.30 -8.53 -7.93
C LEU A 59 -4.94 -8.34 -9.41
N ALA A 60 -4.97 -9.41 -10.20
CA ALA A 60 -4.67 -9.35 -11.62
C ALA A 60 -5.64 -8.42 -12.37
N GLU A 61 -6.94 -8.49 -12.07
CA GLU A 61 -7.97 -7.62 -12.62
C GLU A 61 -7.72 -6.16 -12.23
N ALA A 62 -7.42 -5.88 -10.96
CA ALA A 62 -7.14 -4.53 -10.49
C ALA A 62 -5.90 -3.91 -11.15
N VAL A 63 -4.83 -4.70 -11.34
CA VAL A 63 -3.59 -4.28 -12.00
C VAL A 63 -3.79 -4.05 -13.50
N ALA A 64 -4.61 -4.88 -14.17
CA ALA A 64 -4.93 -4.72 -15.58
C ALA A 64 -5.89 -3.55 -15.85
N GLY A 65 -6.55 -3.03 -14.83
CA GLY A 65 -7.49 -1.91 -14.91
C GLY A 65 -6.82 -0.54 -14.83
N ASP A 66 -7.59 0.44 -14.38
CA ASP A 66 -7.20 1.85 -14.25
C ASP A 66 -6.91 2.27 -12.80
N ALA A 67 -6.77 1.31 -11.90
CA ALA A 67 -6.49 1.58 -10.50
C ALA A 67 -5.16 2.31 -10.34
N ARG A 68 -5.15 3.31 -9.43
CA ARG A 68 -3.93 4.01 -9.03
C ARG A 68 -3.33 3.47 -7.74
N VAL A 69 -4.20 2.95 -6.89
CA VAL A 69 -3.84 2.36 -5.60
C VAL A 69 -4.59 1.04 -5.46
N ILE A 70 -3.88 0.00 -5.10
CA ILE A 70 -4.44 -1.32 -4.81
C ILE A 70 -3.95 -1.73 -3.42
N LEU A 71 -4.86 -1.78 -2.46
CA LEU A 71 -4.55 -2.23 -1.11
C LEU A 71 -5.23 -3.55 -0.84
N THR A 72 -4.47 -4.53 -0.37
CA THR A 72 -5.02 -5.77 0.14
C THR A 72 -4.89 -5.84 1.65
N THR A 73 -5.73 -6.61 2.31
CA THR A 73 -5.60 -6.93 3.74
C THR A 73 -5.87 -8.42 3.98
N GLY A 74 -5.10 -9.02 4.86
CA GLY A 74 -5.17 -10.45 5.18
C GLY A 74 -4.32 -11.34 4.29
N GLY A 75 -4.23 -12.61 4.63
CA GLY A 75 -3.47 -13.63 3.91
C GLY A 75 -1.96 -13.40 3.82
N THR A 76 -1.38 -12.59 4.73
CA THR A 76 0.06 -12.21 4.69
C THR A 76 0.92 -12.94 5.71
N GLY A 77 0.35 -13.83 6.51
CA GLY A 77 1.06 -14.55 7.56
C GLY A 77 1.79 -15.79 7.06
N VAL A 78 1.97 -16.75 7.97
CA VAL A 78 2.75 -17.97 7.73
C VAL A 78 1.90 -19.25 7.72
N THR A 79 0.57 -19.12 7.78
CA THR A 79 -0.29 -20.29 7.66
C THR A 79 -0.30 -20.83 6.23
N PRO A 80 -0.55 -22.12 6.02
CA PRO A 80 -0.55 -22.70 4.66
C PRO A 80 -1.57 -22.07 3.71
N THR A 81 -2.60 -21.42 4.24
CA THR A 81 -3.64 -20.75 3.47
C THR A 81 -3.30 -19.30 3.12
N ASP A 82 -2.32 -18.69 3.80
CA ASP A 82 -1.89 -17.32 3.54
C ASP A 82 -1.12 -17.26 2.21
N ARG A 83 -1.74 -16.74 1.16
CA ARG A 83 -1.22 -16.74 -0.22
C ARG A 83 -1.22 -15.36 -0.89
N THR A 84 -1.58 -14.33 -0.16
CA THR A 84 -1.60 -12.95 -0.70
C THR A 84 -0.23 -12.50 -1.22
N PRO A 85 0.90 -12.76 -0.53
CA PRO A 85 2.22 -12.38 -1.04
C PRO A 85 2.59 -13.08 -2.35
N GLU A 86 2.30 -14.38 -2.45
CA GLU A 86 2.55 -15.18 -3.64
C GLU A 86 1.70 -14.74 -4.84
N ALA A 87 0.50 -14.23 -4.58
CA ALA A 87 -0.39 -13.68 -5.60
C ALA A 87 0.07 -12.28 -6.06
N THR A 88 0.67 -11.50 -5.16
CA THR A 88 1.06 -10.11 -5.43
C THR A 88 2.40 -10.00 -6.14
N ARG A 89 3.42 -10.70 -5.64
CA ARG A 89 4.81 -10.57 -6.11
C ARG A 89 4.98 -10.71 -7.64
N PRO A 90 4.35 -11.68 -8.32
CA PRO A 90 4.50 -11.85 -9.77
C PRO A 90 3.91 -10.70 -10.60
N LEU A 91 3.04 -9.87 -10.00
CA LEU A 91 2.41 -8.74 -10.67
C LEU A 91 3.22 -7.44 -10.55
N LEU A 92 4.20 -7.39 -9.63
CA LEU A 92 4.99 -6.18 -9.40
C LEU A 92 6.03 -6.00 -10.50
N ASP A 93 6.00 -4.85 -11.16
CA ASP A 93 7.04 -4.37 -12.08
C ASP A 93 8.27 -3.88 -11.30
N LEU A 94 8.03 -3.28 -10.14
CA LEU A 94 9.03 -2.77 -9.22
C LEU A 94 8.62 -3.06 -7.78
N GLU A 95 9.49 -3.68 -7.01
CA GLU A 95 9.29 -3.89 -5.58
C GLU A 95 9.92 -2.76 -4.75
N LEU A 96 9.20 -2.33 -3.70
CA LEU A 96 9.62 -1.29 -2.73
C LEU A 96 9.75 -1.93 -1.34
N PRO A 97 10.79 -2.75 -1.09
CA PRO A 97 10.91 -3.55 0.13
C PRO A 97 10.99 -2.71 1.40
N GLY A 98 11.59 -1.51 1.33
CA GLY A 98 11.70 -0.60 2.47
C GLY A 98 10.36 -0.20 3.09
N ILE A 99 9.27 -0.18 2.30
CA ILE A 99 7.92 0.10 2.82
C ILE A 99 7.48 -1.03 3.76
N MET A 100 7.69 -2.28 3.36
CA MET A 100 7.32 -3.43 4.17
C MET A 100 8.26 -3.65 5.36
N GLU A 101 9.52 -3.28 5.25
CA GLU A 101 10.47 -3.26 6.36
C GLU A 101 10.04 -2.28 7.44
N GLU A 102 9.66 -1.07 7.04
CA GLU A 102 9.17 -0.05 7.96
C GLU A 102 7.82 -0.44 8.58
N ALA A 103 6.89 -1.00 7.81
CA ALA A 103 5.62 -1.50 8.32
C ALA A 103 5.85 -2.58 9.41
N ARG A 104 6.80 -3.51 9.21
CA ARG A 104 7.19 -4.50 10.22
C ARG A 104 7.81 -3.85 11.44
N ARG A 105 8.69 -2.88 11.26
CA ARG A 105 9.33 -2.15 12.36
C ARG A 105 8.29 -1.43 13.24
N ILE A 106 7.34 -0.74 12.63
CA ILE A 106 6.24 -0.06 13.34
C ILE A 106 5.41 -1.09 14.10
N GLY A 107 4.96 -2.15 13.44
CA GLY A 107 4.11 -3.17 14.03
C GLY A 107 4.78 -3.91 15.19
N THR A 108 6.07 -4.20 15.12
CA THR A 108 6.80 -4.91 16.18
C THR A 108 6.96 -4.09 17.46
N ALA A 109 6.82 -2.77 17.40
CA ALA A 109 6.77 -1.93 18.60
C ALA A 109 5.56 -2.24 19.50
N HIS A 110 4.50 -2.80 18.93
CA HIS A 110 3.24 -3.13 19.64
C HIS A 110 3.00 -4.64 19.71
N THR A 111 3.39 -5.37 18.68
CA THR A 111 3.09 -6.80 18.53
C THR A 111 4.30 -7.53 17.96
N PRO A 112 5.06 -8.30 18.75
CA PRO A 112 6.28 -8.98 18.29
C PRO A 112 6.08 -9.84 17.04
N THR A 113 4.90 -10.44 16.87
CA THR A 113 4.58 -11.28 15.71
C THR A 113 4.33 -10.50 14.41
N ALA A 114 4.30 -9.16 14.45
CA ALA A 114 4.20 -8.34 13.24
C ALA A 114 5.38 -8.57 12.27
N VAL A 115 6.52 -9.02 12.77
CA VAL A 115 7.69 -9.41 11.96
C VAL A 115 7.38 -10.55 10.96
N LEU A 116 6.34 -11.35 11.23
CA LEU A 116 5.99 -12.51 10.41
C LEU A 116 5.21 -12.15 9.14
N THR A 117 4.77 -10.90 8.99
CA THR A 117 4.08 -10.50 7.75
C THR A 117 5.02 -10.56 6.55
N ARG A 118 4.58 -11.27 5.51
CA ARG A 118 5.32 -11.52 4.27
C ARG A 118 4.85 -10.64 3.11
N GLY A 119 3.98 -9.66 3.40
CA GLY A 119 3.42 -8.77 2.38
C GLY A 119 4.47 -8.07 1.54
N HIS A 120 4.06 -7.61 0.37
CA HIS A 120 4.84 -6.83 -0.58
C HIS A 120 4.26 -5.43 -0.74
N ALA A 121 5.11 -4.50 -1.15
CA ALA A 121 4.72 -3.18 -1.63
C ALA A 121 5.53 -2.85 -2.88
N GLY A 122 4.90 -2.18 -3.85
CA GLY A 122 5.57 -1.85 -5.10
C GLY A 122 4.68 -1.19 -6.13
N ALA A 123 5.15 -1.14 -7.37
CA ALA A 123 4.41 -0.67 -8.53
C ALA A 123 4.03 -1.85 -9.43
N ALA A 124 2.82 -1.83 -9.98
CA ALA A 124 2.32 -2.80 -10.93
C ALA A 124 1.34 -2.12 -11.91
N GLY A 125 1.57 -2.21 -13.20
CA GLY A 125 0.67 -1.64 -14.22
C GLY A 125 0.42 -0.13 -14.05
N GLY A 126 1.35 0.61 -13.44
CA GLY A 126 1.18 2.04 -13.14
C GLY A 126 0.42 2.34 -11.84
N ALA A 127 -0.01 1.33 -11.09
CA ALA A 127 -0.60 1.43 -9.76
C ALA A 127 0.43 1.23 -8.65
N PHE A 128 0.21 1.85 -7.49
CA PHE A 128 0.85 1.45 -6.25
C PHE A 128 0.08 0.29 -5.64
N VAL A 129 0.78 -0.76 -5.25
CA VAL A 129 0.21 -1.98 -4.63
C VAL A 129 0.85 -2.18 -3.26
N MET A 130 0.06 -2.50 -2.23
CA MET A 130 0.59 -2.89 -0.92
C MET A 130 -0.31 -3.93 -0.23
N ASN A 131 0.33 -4.94 0.37
CA ASN A 131 -0.35 -5.92 1.20
C ASN A 131 -0.30 -5.49 2.67
N LEU A 132 -1.45 -5.21 3.25
CA LEU A 132 -1.61 -4.92 4.68
C LEU A 132 -1.89 -6.21 5.47
N PRO A 133 -1.49 -6.28 6.74
CA PRO A 133 -1.87 -7.39 7.60
C PRO A 133 -3.39 -7.49 7.78
N GLY A 134 -3.89 -8.67 8.16
CA GLY A 134 -5.31 -8.90 8.43
C GLY A 134 -5.81 -8.39 9.78
N SER A 135 -4.95 -7.83 10.62
CA SER A 135 -5.35 -7.30 11.93
C SER A 135 -5.68 -5.81 11.86
N PRO A 136 -6.70 -5.33 12.61
CA PRO A 136 -7.02 -3.90 12.65
C PRO A 136 -5.85 -3.01 13.08
N GLY A 137 -4.98 -3.51 13.98
CA GLY A 137 -3.76 -2.80 14.39
C GLY A 137 -2.78 -2.65 13.23
N GLY A 138 -2.45 -3.75 12.56
CA GLY A 138 -1.53 -3.74 11.42
C GLY A 138 -2.05 -2.92 10.23
N VAL A 139 -3.37 -2.89 10.03
CA VAL A 139 -3.98 -1.99 9.02
C VAL A 139 -3.76 -0.53 9.40
N ARG A 140 -4.05 -0.12 10.64
CA ARG A 140 -3.81 1.26 11.09
C ARG A 140 -2.36 1.68 10.97
N ASP A 141 -1.43 0.80 11.35
CA ASP A 141 0.01 1.06 11.26
C ASP A 141 0.44 1.26 9.80
N GLY A 142 -0.01 0.38 8.90
CA GLY A 142 0.29 0.47 7.47
C GLY A 142 -0.32 1.72 6.81
N LEU A 143 -1.55 2.08 7.14
CA LEU A 143 -2.19 3.29 6.63
C LEU A 143 -1.50 4.55 7.17
N GLY A 144 -1.08 4.56 8.45
CA GLY A 144 -0.29 5.65 9.04
C GLY A 144 1.06 5.84 8.36
N LEU A 145 1.72 4.76 7.96
CA LEU A 145 2.94 4.82 7.15
C LEU A 145 2.66 5.44 5.78
N LEU A 146 1.58 5.02 5.11
CA LEU A 146 1.20 5.54 3.80
C LEU A 146 0.82 7.01 3.83
N ASP A 147 0.33 7.56 4.93
CA ASP A 147 0.05 9.00 5.07
C ASP A 147 1.27 9.87 4.77
N GLY A 148 2.45 9.40 5.11
CA GLY A 148 3.69 10.14 4.90
C GLY A 148 4.29 9.99 3.49
N ILE A 149 3.93 8.96 2.72
CA ILE A 149 4.66 8.61 1.50
C ILE A 149 3.79 8.43 0.25
N LEU A 150 2.49 8.19 0.38
CA LEU A 150 1.64 7.77 -0.74
C LEU A 150 1.68 8.75 -1.91
N ASP A 151 1.56 10.05 -1.65
CA ASP A 151 1.55 11.07 -2.71
C ASP A 151 2.86 11.11 -3.49
N HIS A 152 3.97 10.99 -2.77
CA HIS A 152 5.29 10.96 -3.38
C HIS A 152 5.49 9.71 -4.24
N VAL A 153 5.12 8.54 -3.75
CA VAL A 153 5.19 7.28 -4.50
C VAL A 153 4.34 7.34 -5.77
N LEU A 154 3.09 7.83 -5.66
CA LEU A 154 2.20 7.97 -6.81
C LEU A 154 2.72 8.95 -7.86
N ALA A 155 3.37 10.03 -7.44
CA ALA A 155 4.02 10.97 -8.34
C ALA A 155 5.20 10.31 -9.09
N GLN A 156 6.03 9.56 -8.39
CA GLN A 156 7.17 8.85 -8.98
C GLN A 156 6.74 7.76 -9.97
N ILE A 157 5.73 6.95 -9.62
CA ILE A 157 5.19 5.91 -10.52
C ILE A 157 4.71 6.54 -11.86
N ARG A 158 4.20 7.76 -11.84
CA ARG A 158 3.79 8.51 -13.04
C ARG A 158 4.93 9.16 -13.82
N GLY A 159 6.16 9.05 -13.34
CA GLY A 159 7.30 9.73 -13.95
C GLY A 159 7.31 11.25 -13.74
N SER A 160 6.54 11.76 -12.77
CA SER A 160 6.62 13.16 -12.36
C SER A 160 7.94 13.36 -11.63
N VAL A 161 8.91 13.97 -12.30
CA VAL A 161 10.18 14.36 -11.68
C VAL A 161 9.88 15.39 -10.62
N HIS A 162 10.26 15.10 -9.38
CA HIS A 162 10.35 16.14 -8.35
C HIS A 162 11.30 17.21 -8.89
N PRO A 163 10.94 18.51 -8.91
CA PRO A 163 11.97 19.52 -9.11
C PRO A 163 13.01 19.25 -8.05
N ALA A 164 14.25 18.99 -8.47
CA ALA A 164 15.36 18.85 -7.54
C ALA A 164 15.28 20.03 -6.59
N THR A 165 15.09 19.78 -5.32
CA THR A 165 15.42 20.77 -4.29
C THR A 165 16.91 20.97 -4.45
N ASP A 166 17.26 22.09 -5.08
CA ASP A 166 18.63 22.56 -5.21
C ASP A 166 19.25 22.46 -3.80
N PRO A 167 20.27 21.61 -3.57
CA PRO A 167 20.98 21.64 -2.32
C PRO A 167 21.58 23.01 -2.24
N ALA A 168 20.97 23.84 -1.41
CA ALA A 168 21.33 25.23 -1.18
C ALA A 168 22.84 25.41 -1.25
N ALA A 169 23.23 26.35 -2.08
CA ALA A 169 24.56 26.90 -2.17
C ALA A 169 25.29 26.86 -0.83
N ASP A 170 26.20 25.92 -0.70
CA ASP A 170 27.27 25.98 0.28
C ASP A 170 28.18 27.15 -0.12
N THR A 171 27.80 28.35 0.28
CA THR A 171 28.71 29.49 0.25
C THR A 171 29.66 29.33 1.40
N GLY A 172 30.67 28.50 1.19
CA GLY A 172 31.83 28.49 2.04
C GLY A 172 32.44 29.90 2.16
N PRO A 173 32.92 30.31 3.36
CA PRO A 173 33.50 31.64 3.56
C PRO A 173 34.77 31.78 2.74
N ALA A 174 34.82 32.83 1.90
CA ALA A 174 36.03 33.26 1.23
C ALA A 174 37.06 33.62 2.27
N THR A 175 38.10 32.80 2.41
CA THR A 175 39.32 33.16 3.13
C THR A 175 40.05 34.23 2.31
N GLY A 176 39.85 35.49 2.72
CA GLY A 176 40.70 36.60 2.28
C GLY A 176 42.10 36.43 2.80
N ALA A 177 43.02 36.18 1.90
CA ALA A 177 44.46 36.39 2.15
C ALA A 177 44.72 37.89 2.11
N ALA A 178 45.21 38.44 3.20
CA ALA A 178 45.82 39.76 3.21
C ALA A 178 47.30 39.59 3.53
N SER A 179 48.09 40.24 2.76
CA SER A 179 49.54 40.41 2.75
C SER A 179 50.12 40.82 4.07
#